data_3041a11e5a4dc1411d627b4f764ab579
#
_entry.id   3041a11e5a4dc1411d627b4f764ab579
#
_cell.length_a   1.000
_cell.length_b   1.000
_cell.length_c   1.000
_cell.angle_alpha   90.00
_cell.angle_beta   90.00
_cell.angle_gamma   90.00
#
_symmetry.space_group_name_H-M   'P 1'
#
loop_
_entity.id
_entity.type
_entity.pdbx_description
1 polymer ?
#
loop_
_entity_poly.entity_id
_entity_poly.type
_entity_poly.pdbx_seq_one_letter_code
_entity_poly.pdbx_strand_id
1 'polypeptide(L)'
;MVTENQRIVVVTGASTGIGQASALLLDQLGFSVFAGVRQDVDAQTLKQKGSQRLIPIFLDVTDAESIAAAVDQVTNAVGDAGIFGLVNNAGIAVPGPLELLAIAEFQYQMQVNVTGQLAVTQAFLGLLRQSRGRIVNMGSISGRSPAPFMGAYNASKFALEGLTDVMRMELRPWGISVSIIEPGAIATPIWEKSLSQSEIAQEDLPESAQNLYGQAMNIVRKKMQNLASGGISADIVAQAVVHALTAKQPKTRYLVGQDAKLGAVLKHILPDKLHDRIILYSMGL
;
A
#
# COMPACT_ATOMS: atom_id res chain seq x y z
N MET A 1 -22.51 17.19 8.94
CA MET A 1 -22.82 17.43 7.52
C MET A 1 -21.60 18.05 6.87
N VAL A 2 -21.15 17.47 5.76
CA VAL A 2 -20.01 17.97 4.97
C VAL A 2 -20.50 19.20 4.19
N THR A 3 -19.76 20.30 4.21
CA THR A 3 -20.12 21.51 3.47
C THR A 3 -19.84 21.35 1.98
N GLU A 4 -20.62 21.96 1.09
CA GLU A 4 -20.59 21.83 -0.39
C GLU A 4 -19.20 22.01 -1.06
N ASN A 5 -18.19 22.48 -0.34
CA ASN A 5 -16.83 22.72 -0.85
C ASN A 5 -15.77 21.79 -0.23
N GLN A 6 -16.18 20.77 0.51
CA GLN A 6 -15.25 19.93 1.28
C GLN A 6 -14.76 18.75 0.43
N ARG A 7 -13.45 18.75 0.14
CA ARG A 7 -12.81 17.64 -0.61
C ARG A 7 -12.71 16.39 0.27
N ILE A 8 -13.40 15.35 -0.11
CA ILE A 8 -13.51 14.10 0.65
C ILE A 8 -12.56 13.05 0.08
N VAL A 9 -11.79 12.43 0.95
CA VAL A 9 -10.84 11.36 0.58
C VAL A 9 -11.08 10.13 1.45
N VAL A 10 -11.10 8.96 0.83
CA VAL A 10 -11.10 7.67 1.52
C VAL A 10 -9.67 7.11 1.50
N VAL A 11 -9.16 6.66 2.66
CA VAL A 11 -7.83 6.06 2.80
C VAL A 11 -7.97 4.68 3.43
N THR A 12 -7.59 3.62 2.73
CA THR A 12 -7.63 2.26 3.29
C THR A 12 -6.36 1.96 4.10
N GLY A 13 -6.46 1.15 5.15
CA GLY A 13 -5.32 0.77 5.99
C GLY A 13 -4.67 1.96 6.70
N ALA A 14 -5.49 2.85 7.24
CA ALA A 14 -5.06 4.10 7.88
C ALA A 14 -4.60 3.95 9.34
N SER A 15 -4.58 2.73 9.90
CA SER A 15 -4.23 2.50 11.31
C SER A 15 -2.79 2.88 11.66
N THR A 16 -1.84 2.66 10.76
CA THR A 16 -0.42 2.89 11.00
C THR A 16 0.33 3.28 9.72
N GLY A 17 1.61 3.65 9.85
CA GLY A 17 2.53 3.84 8.74
C GLY A 17 2.08 4.87 7.71
N ILE A 18 2.22 4.54 6.42
CA ILE A 18 1.91 5.45 5.31
C ILE A 18 0.44 5.87 5.30
N GLY A 19 -0.48 4.94 5.59
CA GLY A 19 -1.91 5.23 5.61
C GLY A 19 -2.28 6.24 6.70
N GLN A 20 -1.74 6.08 7.91
CA GLN A 20 -1.95 7.01 9.00
C GLN A 20 -1.34 8.39 8.68
N ALA A 21 -0.08 8.42 8.21
CA ALA A 21 0.58 9.68 7.84
C ALA A 21 -0.19 10.41 6.73
N SER A 22 -0.68 9.68 5.72
CA SER A 22 -1.49 10.26 4.64
C SER A 22 -2.82 10.81 5.13
N ALA A 23 -3.53 10.07 5.99
CA ALA A 23 -4.80 10.51 6.54
C ALA A 23 -4.65 11.77 7.40
N LEU A 24 -3.65 11.80 8.28
CA LEU A 24 -3.36 12.95 9.13
C LEU A 24 -2.91 14.18 8.33
N LEU A 25 -2.05 14.01 7.33
CA LEU A 25 -1.60 15.12 6.49
C LEU A 25 -2.76 15.70 5.66
N LEU A 26 -3.64 14.86 5.10
CA LEU A 26 -4.83 15.30 4.38
C LEU A 26 -5.78 16.07 5.30
N ASP A 27 -6.02 15.60 6.53
CA ASP A 27 -6.82 16.30 7.53
C ASP A 27 -6.23 17.68 7.88
N GLN A 28 -4.92 17.77 8.10
CA GLN A 28 -4.23 19.04 8.35
C GLN A 28 -4.38 20.04 7.19
N LEU A 29 -4.45 19.53 5.95
CA LEU A 29 -4.67 20.33 4.75
C LEU A 29 -6.15 20.68 4.49
N GLY A 30 -7.04 20.33 5.42
CA GLY A 30 -8.46 20.70 5.37
C GLY A 30 -9.37 19.74 4.60
N PHE A 31 -8.87 18.54 4.22
CA PHE A 31 -9.73 17.51 3.64
C PHE A 31 -10.60 16.84 4.70
N SER A 32 -11.78 16.39 4.33
CA SER A 32 -12.51 15.37 5.09
C SER A 32 -11.99 13.99 4.72
N VAL A 33 -11.50 13.26 5.71
CA VAL A 33 -10.83 11.98 5.48
C VAL A 33 -11.61 10.85 6.14
N PHE A 34 -12.15 9.94 5.34
CA PHE A 34 -12.64 8.65 5.81
C PHE A 34 -11.48 7.69 5.90
N ALA A 35 -11.03 7.42 7.12
CA ALA A 35 -9.83 6.63 7.41
C ALA A 35 -10.21 5.19 7.76
N GLY A 36 -10.00 4.26 6.82
CA GLY A 36 -10.32 2.85 6.95
C GLY A 36 -9.40 2.13 7.95
N VAL A 37 -9.98 1.55 8.98
CA VAL A 37 -9.32 0.75 10.01
C VAL A 37 -10.09 -0.54 10.26
N ARG A 38 -9.46 -1.52 10.94
CA ARG A 38 -10.09 -2.81 11.26
C ARG A 38 -10.37 -3.01 12.75
N GLN A 39 -9.85 -2.13 13.60
CA GLN A 39 -9.95 -2.26 15.06
C GLN A 39 -10.39 -0.94 15.70
N ASP A 40 -11.20 -1.02 16.76
CA ASP A 40 -11.67 0.13 17.52
C ASP A 40 -10.52 0.96 18.11
N VAL A 41 -9.48 0.30 18.61
CA VAL A 41 -8.31 0.97 19.18
C VAL A 41 -7.61 1.87 18.16
N ASP A 42 -7.55 1.44 16.89
CA ASP A 42 -6.98 2.23 15.80
C ASP A 42 -7.87 3.44 15.48
N ALA A 43 -9.20 3.25 15.48
CA ALA A 43 -10.17 4.31 15.29
C ALA A 43 -10.07 5.39 16.39
N GLN A 44 -9.95 4.96 17.64
CA GLN A 44 -9.77 5.88 18.77
C GLN A 44 -8.45 6.64 18.68
N THR A 45 -7.37 5.95 18.32
CA THR A 45 -6.05 6.57 18.13
C THR A 45 -6.07 7.66 17.04
N LEU A 46 -6.74 7.39 15.93
CA LEU A 46 -6.90 8.36 14.85
C LEU A 46 -7.73 9.57 15.28
N LYS A 47 -8.85 9.35 15.99
CA LYS A 47 -9.67 10.44 16.53
C LYS A 47 -8.91 11.35 17.49
N GLN A 48 -7.99 10.81 18.28
CA GLN A 48 -7.16 11.60 19.19
C GLN A 48 -6.10 12.44 18.46
N LYS A 49 -5.61 11.96 17.31
CA LYS A 49 -4.53 12.61 16.55
C LYS A 49 -5.04 13.58 15.48
N GLY A 50 -6.25 13.37 14.97
CA GLY A 50 -6.83 14.16 13.90
C GLY A 50 -7.84 15.18 14.41
N SER A 51 -8.36 16.00 13.49
CA SER A 51 -9.47 16.91 13.74
C SER A 51 -10.83 16.21 13.56
N GLN A 52 -11.94 16.95 13.71
CA GLN A 52 -13.28 16.43 13.45
C GLN A 52 -13.50 16.03 11.97
N ARG A 53 -12.64 16.45 11.04
CA ARG A 53 -12.70 16.07 9.63
C ARG A 53 -12.10 14.69 9.36
N LEU A 54 -11.31 14.13 10.29
CA LEU A 54 -10.77 12.78 10.19
C LEU A 54 -11.74 11.81 10.84
N ILE A 55 -12.43 11.04 10.01
CA ILE A 55 -13.52 10.15 10.37
C ILE A 55 -13.06 8.70 10.18
N PRO A 56 -12.72 7.98 11.24
CA PRO A 56 -12.43 6.54 11.13
C PRO A 56 -13.69 5.77 10.71
N ILE A 57 -13.51 4.84 9.78
CA ILE A 57 -14.55 3.90 9.34
C ILE A 57 -14.00 2.47 9.41
N PHE A 58 -14.88 1.49 9.68
CA PHE A 58 -14.50 0.08 9.59
C PHE A 58 -14.41 -0.33 8.13
N LEU A 59 -13.22 -0.78 7.70
CA LEU A 59 -12.98 -1.20 6.33
C LEU A 59 -11.90 -2.29 6.29
N ASP A 60 -12.35 -3.54 6.15
CA ASP A 60 -11.49 -4.66 5.75
C ASP A 60 -11.62 -4.87 4.25
N VAL A 61 -10.51 -4.73 3.53
CA VAL A 61 -10.48 -4.85 2.06
C VAL A 61 -10.69 -6.28 1.57
N THR A 62 -10.66 -7.26 2.47
CA THR A 62 -10.88 -8.69 2.17
C THR A 62 -12.33 -9.14 2.43
N ASP A 63 -13.15 -8.25 2.96
CA ASP A 63 -14.55 -8.53 3.34
C ASP A 63 -15.51 -7.64 2.55
N ALA A 64 -16.34 -8.28 1.72
CA ALA A 64 -17.30 -7.61 0.86
C ALA A 64 -18.38 -6.85 1.64
N GLU A 65 -18.83 -7.38 2.80
CA GLU A 65 -19.82 -6.73 3.64
C GLU A 65 -19.23 -5.48 4.31
N SER A 66 -17.99 -5.57 4.79
CA SER A 66 -17.24 -4.42 5.33
C SER A 66 -17.05 -3.32 4.28
N ILE A 67 -16.72 -3.69 3.05
CA ILE A 67 -16.58 -2.74 1.94
C ILE A 67 -17.92 -2.05 1.64
N ALA A 68 -19.01 -2.82 1.54
CA ALA A 68 -20.35 -2.28 1.27
C ALA A 68 -20.80 -1.31 2.38
N ALA A 69 -20.65 -1.68 3.65
CA ALA A 69 -20.98 -0.83 4.78
C ALA A 69 -20.17 0.48 4.79
N ALA A 70 -18.88 0.42 4.44
CA ALA A 70 -18.04 1.61 4.31
C ALA A 70 -18.50 2.53 3.17
N VAL A 71 -18.89 1.96 2.02
CA VAL A 71 -19.47 2.74 0.89
C VAL A 71 -20.76 3.43 1.31
N ASP A 72 -21.67 2.72 1.98
CA ASP A 72 -22.95 3.28 2.46
C ASP A 72 -22.70 4.44 3.43
N GLN A 73 -21.79 4.27 4.39
CA GLN A 73 -21.44 5.31 5.35
C GLN A 73 -20.89 6.55 4.65
N VAL A 74 -19.99 6.38 3.67
CA VAL A 74 -19.43 7.50 2.90
C VAL A 74 -20.51 8.13 2.03
N THR A 75 -21.33 7.35 1.32
CA THR A 75 -22.42 7.84 0.46
C THR A 75 -23.40 8.71 1.25
N ASN A 76 -23.81 8.27 2.44
CA ASN A 76 -24.70 9.03 3.31
C ASN A 76 -24.09 10.36 3.78
N ALA A 77 -22.77 10.45 3.87
CA ALA A 77 -22.08 11.67 4.27
C ALA A 77 -21.87 12.65 3.13
N VAL A 78 -21.64 12.15 1.89
CA VAL A 78 -21.26 12.98 0.74
C VAL A 78 -22.44 13.33 -0.18
N GLY A 79 -23.51 12.53 -0.17
CA GLY A 79 -24.62 12.66 -1.10
C GLY A 79 -24.17 12.62 -2.56
N ASP A 80 -24.69 13.53 -3.36
CA ASP A 80 -24.39 13.64 -4.80
C ASP A 80 -23.02 14.28 -5.11
N ALA A 81 -22.29 14.79 -4.11
CA ALA A 81 -20.99 15.44 -4.33
C ALA A 81 -19.88 14.44 -4.74
N GLY A 82 -20.04 13.17 -4.38
CA GLY A 82 -19.03 12.15 -4.61
C GLY A 82 -17.77 12.31 -3.76
N ILE A 83 -16.72 11.52 -4.05
CA ILE A 83 -15.44 11.60 -3.34
C ILE A 83 -14.32 12.15 -4.23
N PHE A 84 -13.54 13.07 -3.67
CA PHE A 84 -12.40 13.70 -4.36
C PHE A 84 -11.27 12.69 -4.64
N GLY A 85 -11.08 11.70 -3.76
CA GLY A 85 -10.04 10.71 -3.95
C GLY A 85 -10.21 9.43 -3.14
N LEU A 86 -9.63 8.37 -3.67
CA LEU A 86 -9.46 7.08 -3.01
C LEU A 86 -7.98 6.74 -2.94
N VAL A 87 -7.47 6.47 -1.75
CA VAL A 87 -6.10 6.00 -1.51
C VAL A 87 -6.16 4.53 -1.09
N ASN A 88 -5.84 3.64 -2.01
CA ASN A 88 -5.70 2.22 -1.80
C ASN A 88 -4.33 1.95 -1.17
N ASN A 89 -4.25 2.04 0.15
CA ASN A 89 -3.01 1.88 0.90
C ASN A 89 -2.95 0.55 1.69
N ALA A 90 -4.08 -0.05 2.03
CA ALA A 90 -4.10 -1.32 2.76
C ALA A 90 -3.20 -2.37 2.10
N GLY A 91 -2.35 -3.00 2.90
CA GLY A 91 -1.42 -4.00 2.40
C GLY A 91 -0.68 -4.72 3.52
N ILE A 92 -0.21 -5.91 3.19
CA ILE A 92 0.63 -6.76 4.03
C ILE A 92 1.87 -7.18 3.25
N ALA A 93 2.84 -7.75 3.95
CA ALA A 93 3.99 -8.40 3.34
C ALA A 93 4.22 -9.76 4.02
N VAL A 94 4.23 -10.82 3.24
CA VAL A 94 4.52 -12.18 3.69
C VAL A 94 5.89 -12.57 3.14
N PRO A 95 6.93 -12.64 4.00
CA PRO A 95 8.28 -13.04 3.63
C PRO A 95 8.44 -14.55 3.69
N GLY A 96 9.40 -15.07 2.94
CA GLY A 96 9.82 -16.47 3.00
C GLY A 96 10.32 -16.99 1.65
N PRO A 97 11.04 -18.14 1.64
CA PRO A 97 11.39 -18.83 0.42
C PRO A 97 10.12 -19.32 -0.29
N LEU A 98 10.00 -19.08 -1.59
CA LEU A 98 8.81 -19.49 -2.36
C LEU A 98 8.54 -20.99 -2.30
N GLU A 99 9.59 -21.82 -2.20
CA GLU A 99 9.46 -23.26 -2.07
C GLU A 99 8.72 -23.70 -0.79
N LEU A 100 8.85 -22.92 0.29
CA LEU A 100 8.30 -23.23 1.60
C LEU A 100 7.02 -22.43 1.93
N LEU A 101 6.69 -21.47 1.10
CA LEU A 101 5.53 -20.61 1.34
C LEU A 101 4.24 -21.38 1.15
N ALA A 102 3.39 -21.42 2.18
CA ALA A 102 2.07 -22.02 2.06
C ALA A 102 1.22 -21.28 1.01
N ILE A 103 0.53 -22.04 0.15
CA ILE A 103 -0.33 -21.47 -0.89
C ILE A 103 -1.41 -20.56 -0.31
N ALA A 104 -1.94 -20.89 0.87
CA ALA A 104 -2.92 -20.05 1.56
C ALA A 104 -2.35 -18.67 1.94
N GLU A 105 -1.08 -18.58 2.36
CA GLU A 105 -0.41 -17.31 2.66
C GLU A 105 -0.17 -16.50 1.40
N PHE A 106 0.24 -17.15 0.31
CA PHE A 106 0.35 -16.50 -1.00
C PHE A 106 -1.02 -15.94 -1.45
N GLN A 107 -2.08 -16.74 -1.34
CA GLN A 107 -3.44 -16.32 -1.67
C GLN A 107 -3.90 -15.14 -0.80
N TYR A 108 -3.63 -15.17 0.50
CA TYR A 108 -3.96 -14.08 1.42
C TYR A 108 -3.18 -12.79 1.08
N GLN A 109 -1.89 -12.91 0.73
CA GLN A 109 -1.10 -11.79 0.23
C GLN A 109 -1.76 -11.15 -1.01
N MET A 110 -2.21 -11.97 -1.96
CA MET A 110 -2.87 -11.49 -3.18
C MET A 110 -4.26 -10.91 -2.86
N GLN A 111 -4.99 -11.54 -1.96
CA GLN A 111 -6.32 -11.09 -1.55
C GLN A 111 -6.28 -9.68 -0.95
N VAL A 112 -5.34 -9.41 -0.04
CA VAL A 112 -5.21 -8.08 0.57
C VAL A 112 -4.66 -7.06 -0.43
N ASN A 113 -3.52 -7.36 -1.07
CA ASN A 113 -2.76 -6.36 -1.81
C ASN A 113 -3.27 -6.08 -3.23
N VAL A 114 -4.05 -7.00 -3.80
CA VAL A 114 -4.49 -6.93 -5.20
C VAL A 114 -6.02 -6.95 -5.29
N THR A 115 -6.62 -8.08 -4.95
CA THR A 115 -8.08 -8.28 -5.10
C THR A 115 -8.87 -7.31 -4.24
N GLY A 116 -8.46 -7.12 -2.98
CA GLY A 116 -9.10 -6.19 -2.06
C GLY A 116 -9.03 -4.74 -2.53
N GLN A 117 -7.87 -4.30 -3.05
CA GLN A 117 -7.75 -2.95 -3.60
C GLN A 117 -8.64 -2.75 -4.84
N LEU A 118 -8.75 -3.78 -5.69
CA LEU A 118 -9.66 -3.75 -6.82
C LEU A 118 -11.13 -3.70 -6.36
N ALA A 119 -11.52 -4.54 -5.40
CA ALA A 119 -12.87 -4.58 -4.85
C ALA A 119 -13.29 -3.23 -4.24
N VAL A 120 -12.42 -2.63 -3.41
CA VAL A 120 -12.67 -1.29 -2.86
C VAL A 120 -12.80 -0.25 -3.97
N THR A 121 -11.90 -0.29 -4.98
CA THR A 121 -11.98 0.65 -6.10
C THR A 121 -13.32 0.51 -6.82
N GLN A 122 -13.74 -0.70 -7.16
CA GLN A 122 -15.02 -0.97 -7.82
C GLN A 122 -16.21 -0.44 -7.02
N ALA A 123 -16.21 -0.67 -5.71
CA ALA A 123 -17.27 -0.24 -4.82
C ALA A 123 -17.41 1.29 -4.73
N PHE A 124 -16.29 2.02 -4.71
CA PHE A 124 -16.27 3.49 -4.66
C PHE A 124 -16.33 4.18 -6.04
N LEU A 125 -16.37 3.40 -7.16
CA LEU A 125 -16.25 3.98 -8.50
C LEU A 125 -17.42 4.92 -8.86
N GLY A 126 -18.63 4.64 -8.34
CA GLY A 126 -19.79 5.51 -8.49
C GLY A 126 -19.52 6.90 -7.97
N LEU A 127 -19.06 7.01 -6.72
CA LEU A 127 -18.74 8.27 -6.06
C LEU A 127 -17.54 9.00 -6.70
N LEU A 128 -16.56 8.25 -7.22
CA LEU A 128 -15.43 8.82 -7.96
C LEU A 128 -15.84 9.41 -9.31
N ARG A 129 -16.83 8.81 -10.00
CA ARG A 129 -17.36 9.35 -11.26
C ARG A 129 -18.14 10.66 -11.06
N GLN A 130 -18.92 10.76 -9.97
CA GLN A 130 -19.68 11.97 -9.66
C GLN A 130 -18.77 13.21 -9.55
N SER A 131 -17.63 13.06 -8.86
CA SER A 131 -16.69 14.18 -8.63
C SER A 131 -15.57 14.29 -9.67
N ARG A 132 -15.45 13.35 -10.62
CA ARG A 132 -14.25 13.15 -11.44
C ARG A 132 -13.01 13.02 -10.57
N GLY A 133 -13.12 12.20 -9.54
CA GLY A 133 -12.14 12.04 -8.48
C GLY A 133 -10.82 11.41 -8.94
N ARG A 134 -10.00 11.00 -7.97
CA ARG A 134 -8.67 10.44 -8.22
C ARG A 134 -8.44 9.16 -7.44
N ILE A 135 -7.68 8.25 -8.03
CA ILE A 135 -7.26 7.00 -7.39
C ILE A 135 -5.74 7.03 -7.21
N VAL A 136 -5.31 6.72 -6.00
CA VAL A 136 -3.90 6.59 -5.65
C VAL A 136 -3.68 5.18 -5.09
N ASN A 137 -2.98 4.35 -5.84
CA ASN A 137 -2.62 3.00 -5.41
C ASN A 137 -1.25 3.00 -4.73
N MET A 138 -1.12 2.33 -3.58
CA MET A 138 0.15 2.21 -2.86
C MET A 138 0.91 0.98 -3.39
N GLY A 139 1.75 1.22 -4.39
CA GLY A 139 2.69 0.25 -4.94
C GLY A 139 3.90 0.01 -4.03
N SER A 140 5.02 -0.27 -4.66
CA SER A 140 6.38 -0.37 -4.07
C SER A 140 7.38 -0.46 -5.19
N ILE A 141 8.64 -0.13 -4.93
CA ILE A 141 9.76 -0.49 -5.82
C ILE A 141 9.82 -2.00 -6.07
N SER A 142 9.33 -2.80 -5.13
CA SER A 142 9.18 -4.25 -5.25
C SER A 142 8.19 -4.69 -6.34
N GLY A 143 7.37 -3.79 -6.88
CA GLY A 143 6.56 -4.01 -8.08
C GLY A 143 7.35 -3.87 -9.39
N ARG A 144 8.62 -3.51 -9.34
CA ARG A 144 9.51 -3.35 -10.50
C ARG A 144 10.83 -4.09 -10.34
N SER A 145 11.43 -4.02 -9.16
CA SER A 145 12.71 -4.64 -8.83
C SER A 145 12.49 -5.62 -7.68
N PRO A 146 12.31 -6.92 -7.97
CA PRO A 146 12.01 -7.91 -6.95
C PRO A 146 13.23 -8.23 -6.10
N ALA A 147 12.99 -8.56 -4.82
CA ALA A 147 14.00 -9.04 -3.90
C ALA A 147 13.73 -10.52 -3.52
N PRO A 148 14.77 -11.36 -3.30
CA PRO A 148 14.61 -12.71 -2.83
C PRO A 148 13.91 -12.75 -1.46
N PHE A 149 13.25 -13.85 -1.16
CA PHE A 149 12.48 -14.09 0.07
C PHE A 149 11.25 -13.17 0.27
N MET A 150 10.90 -12.38 -0.76
CA MET A 150 9.72 -11.52 -0.80
C MET A 150 8.80 -11.88 -1.97
N GLY A 151 8.80 -13.14 -2.40
CA GLY A 151 8.16 -13.57 -3.63
C GLY A 151 6.68 -13.24 -3.72
N ALA A 152 5.88 -13.55 -2.69
CA ALA A 152 4.45 -13.23 -2.67
C ALA A 152 4.20 -11.72 -2.68
N TYR A 153 4.96 -10.96 -1.90
CA TYR A 153 4.86 -9.50 -1.88
C TYR A 153 5.23 -8.88 -3.23
N ASN A 154 6.36 -9.30 -3.82
CA ASN A 154 6.77 -8.83 -5.14
C ASN A 154 5.68 -9.11 -6.18
N ALA A 155 5.16 -10.36 -6.24
CA ALA A 155 4.10 -10.73 -7.17
C ALA A 155 2.86 -9.84 -7.01
N SER A 156 2.44 -9.55 -5.77
CA SER A 156 1.30 -8.68 -5.50
C SER A 156 1.55 -7.24 -5.99
N LYS A 157 2.76 -6.70 -5.81
CA LYS A 157 3.08 -5.34 -6.25
C LYS A 157 3.26 -5.24 -7.77
N PHE A 158 3.80 -6.26 -8.44
CA PHE A 158 3.79 -6.35 -9.90
C PHE A 158 2.37 -6.42 -10.48
N ALA A 159 1.48 -7.22 -9.86
CA ALA A 159 0.08 -7.28 -10.26
C ALA A 159 -0.60 -5.90 -10.13
N LEU A 160 -0.33 -5.17 -9.05
CA LEU A 160 -0.89 -3.83 -8.82
C LEU A 160 -0.40 -2.81 -9.84
N GLU A 161 0.85 -2.89 -10.32
CA GLU A 161 1.35 -2.08 -11.43
C GLU A 161 0.49 -2.26 -12.69
N GLY A 162 0.28 -3.52 -13.10
CA GLY A 162 -0.55 -3.86 -14.26
C GLY A 162 -2.00 -3.37 -14.12
N LEU A 163 -2.63 -3.63 -12.95
CA LEU A 163 -3.98 -3.14 -12.66
C LEU A 163 -4.07 -1.61 -12.71
N THR A 164 -3.08 -0.91 -12.14
CA THR A 164 -3.05 0.54 -12.14
C THR A 164 -2.96 1.11 -13.56
N ASP A 165 -2.14 0.52 -14.41
CA ASP A 165 -2.00 0.94 -15.81
C ASP A 165 -3.30 0.74 -16.59
N VAL A 166 -3.97 -0.39 -16.42
CA VAL A 166 -5.27 -0.67 -17.06
C VAL A 166 -6.34 0.28 -16.52
N MET A 167 -6.50 0.43 -15.22
CA MET A 167 -7.45 1.37 -14.62
C MET A 167 -7.26 2.80 -15.13
N ARG A 168 -6.02 3.26 -15.28
CA ARG A 168 -5.72 4.60 -15.80
C ARG A 168 -6.27 4.80 -17.20
N MET A 169 -6.17 3.79 -18.06
CA MET A 169 -6.67 3.85 -19.42
C MET A 169 -8.20 3.74 -19.49
N GLU A 170 -8.76 2.80 -18.74
CA GLU A 170 -10.21 2.53 -18.73
C GLU A 170 -11.01 3.68 -18.08
N LEU A 171 -10.47 4.32 -17.04
CA LEU A 171 -11.18 5.37 -16.30
C LEU A 171 -10.98 6.78 -16.88
N ARG A 172 -10.08 6.92 -17.87
CA ARG A 172 -9.82 8.19 -18.57
C ARG A 172 -11.08 8.85 -19.16
N PRO A 173 -12.02 8.13 -19.80
CA PRO A 173 -13.22 8.75 -20.38
C PRO A 173 -14.08 9.50 -19.33
N TRP A 174 -14.03 9.09 -18.07
CA TRP A 174 -14.76 9.74 -16.97
C TRP A 174 -13.95 10.84 -16.26
N GLY A 175 -12.76 11.15 -16.74
CA GLY A 175 -11.91 12.18 -16.15
C GLY A 175 -11.28 11.76 -14.82
N ILE A 176 -11.31 10.47 -14.46
CA ILE A 176 -10.69 9.94 -13.24
C ILE A 176 -9.21 9.73 -13.50
N SER A 177 -8.36 10.38 -12.69
CA SER A 177 -6.91 10.18 -12.75
C SER A 177 -6.50 9.04 -11.81
N VAL A 178 -5.62 8.15 -12.30
CA VAL A 178 -5.08 7.03 -11.52
C VAL A 178 -3.56 7.15 -11.46
N SER A 179 -3.02 7.13 -10.24
CA SER A 179 -1.58 7.19 -9.95
C SER A 179 -1.16 6.03 -9.07
N ILE A 180 0.10 5.59 -9.20
CA ILE A 180 0.72 4.66 -8.28
C ILE A 180 1.89 5.33 -7.57
N ILE A 181 1.98 5.14 -6.25
CA ILE A 181 3.13 5.55 -5.44
C ILE A 181 4.01 4.31 -5.25
N GLU A 182 5.28 4.43 -5.56
CA GLU A 182 6.27 3.37 -5.49
C GLU A 182 7.35 3.72 -4.45
N PRO A 183 7.09 3.49 -3.15
CA PRO A 183 8.08 3.73 -2.11
C PRO A 183 9.22 2.71 -2.17
N GLY A 184 10.42 3.15 -1.76
CA GLY A 184 11.52 2.28 -1.36
C GLY A 184 11.37 1.80 0.08
N ALA A 185 12.47 1.78 0.82
CA ALA A 185 12.47 1.43 2.23
C ALA A 185 11.87 2.56 3.08
N ILE A 186 10.74 2.29 3.72
CA ILE A 186 10.03 3.23 4.60
C ILE A 186 10.02 2.68 6.03
N ALA A 187 10.29 3.54 7.00
CA ALA A 187 10.18 3.22 8.42
C ALA A 187 8.70 3.08 8.81
N THR A 188 8.17 1.87 8.72
CA THR A 188 6.77 1.57 9.01
C THR A 188 6.61 0.22 9.71
N PRO A 189 5.54 0.02 10.51
CA PRO A 189 5.27 -1.23 11.20
C PRO A 189 5.01 -2.45 10.28
N ILE A 190 4.91 -2.26 8.96
CA ILE A 190 4.72 -3.38 8.03
C ILE A 190 5.87 -4.38 8.13
N TRP A 191 7.10 -3.90 8.28
CA TRP A 191 8.29 -4.74 8.38
C TRP A 191 8.34 -5.49 9.71
N GLU A 192 8.00 -4.84 10.82
CA GLU A 192 7.93 -5.48 12.15
C GLU A 192 6.87 -6.58 12.16
N LYS A 193 5.68 -6.31 11.62
CA LYS A 193 4.61 -7.30 11.48
C LYS A 193 5.02 -8.47 10.59
N SER A 194 5.70 -8.20 9.47
CA SER A 194 6.22 -9.23 8.58
C SER A 194 7.29 -10.08 9.24
N LEU A 195 8.17 -9.47 10.04
CA LEU A 195 9.23 -10.16 10.76
C LEU A 195 8.67 -11.08 11.84
N SER A 196 7.69 -10.62 12.63
CA SER A 196 7.04 -11.46 13.66
C SER A 196 6.33 -12.67 13.03
N GLN A 197 5.68 -12.50 11.89
CA GLN A 197 5.09 -13.62 11.14
C GLN A 197 6.16 -14.59 10.61
N SER A 198 7.30 -14.08 10.15
CA SER A 198 8.40 -14.91 9.66
C SER A 198 9.11 -15.68 10.79
N GLU A 199 9.17 -15.14 12.00
CA GLU A 199 9.74 -15.83 13.17
C GLU A 199 8.89 -17.04 13.55
N ILE A 200 7.58 -16.88 13.63
CA ILE A 200 6.65 -18.00 13.87
C ILE A 200 6.79 -19.07 12.78
N ALA A 201 6.81 -18.66 11.51
CA ALA A 201 6.96 -19.59 10.40
C ALA A 201 8.33 -20.29 10.35
N GLN A 202 9.39 -19.65 10.86
CA GLN A 202 10.74 -20.23 10.88
C GLN A 202 10.90 -21.29 12.00
N GLU A 203 10.27 -21.11 13.13
CA GLU A 203 10.26 -22.10 14.24
C GLU A 203 9.57 -23.42 13.82
N ASP A 204 8.60 -23.33 12.92
CA ASP A 204 7.85 -24.48 12.41
C ASP A 204 8.51 -25.18 11.19
N LEU A 205 9.65 -24.67 10.70
CA LEU A 205 10.30 -25.23 9.53
C LEU A 205 10.98 -26.58 9.83
N PRO A 206 10.79 -27.59 8.97
CA PRO A 206 11.54 -28.83 9.04
C PRO A 206 13.06 -28.60 9.03
N GLU A 207 13.82 -29.48 9.70
CA GLU A 207 15.29 -29.40 9.75
C GLU A 207 15.93 -29.33 8.35
N SER A 208 15.38 -30.06 7.38
CA SER A 208 15.82 -30.00 5.99
C SER A 208 15.69 -28.60 5.37
N ALA A 209 14.62 -27.90 5.67
CA ALA A 209 14.38 -26.53 5.18
C ALA A 209 15.29 -25.50 5.89
N GLN A 210 15.55 -25.70 7.18
CA GLN A 210 16.51 -24.88 7.93
C GLN A 210 17.93 -25.04 7.37
N ASN A 211 18.34 -26.28 6.98
CA ASN A 211 19.63 -26.55 6.35
C ASN A 211 19.77 -25.86 4.98
N LEU A 212 18.69 -25.77 4.20
CA LEU A 212 18.70 -25.15 2.86
C LEU A 212 18.64 -23.61 2.91
N TYR A 213 17.80 -23.04 3.76
CA TYR A 213 17.45 -21.61 3.71
C TYR A 213 17.81 -20.83 4.99
N GLY A 214 18.12 -21.50 6.11
CA GLY A 214 18.24 -20.85 7.42
C GLY A 214 19.27 -19.73 7.46
N GLN A 215 20.46 -19.93 6.85
CA GLN A 215 21.48 -18.88 6.77
C GLN A 215 20.99 -17.67 5.96
N ALA A 216 20.44 -17.89 4.76
CA ALA A 216 19.95 -16.82 3.89
C ALA A 216 18.76 -16.08 4.52
N MET A 217 17.84 -16.79 5.17
CA MET A 217 16.71 -16.18 5.90
C MET A 217 17.19 -15.27 7.03
N ASN A 218 18.22 -15.70 7.79
CA ASN A 218 18.81 -14.87 8.86
C ASN A 218 19.46 -13.59 8.32
N ILE A 219 20.15 -13.67 7.18
CA ILE A 219 20.75 -12.51 6.51
C ILE A 219 19.63 -11.53 6.08
N VAL A 220 18.62 -12.04 5.39
CA VAL A 220 17.47 -11.23 4.92
C VAL A 220 16.73 -10.59 6.08
N ARG A 221 16.47 -11.33 7.18
CA ARG A 221 15.82 -10.80 8.38
C ARG A 221 16.59 -9.62 8.98
N LYS A 222 17.90 -9.76 9.18
CA LYS A 222 18.75 -8.66 9.66
C LYS A 222 18.68 -7.44 8.74
N LYS A 223 18.66 -7.68 7.42
CA LYS A 223 18.54 -6.60 6.44
C LYS A 223 17.18 -5.90 6.54
N MET A 224 16.09 -6.65 6.69
CA MET A 224 14.74 -6.09 6.86
C MET A 224 14.62 -5.27 8.16
N GLN A 225 15.21 -5.74 9.27
CA GLN A 225 15.27 -4.98 10.53
C GLN A 225 16.00 -3.64 10.35
N ASN A 226 17.13 -3.65 9.65
CA ASN A 226 17.87 -2.42 9.36
C ASN A 226 17.08 -1.46 8.46
N LEU A 227 16.33 -1.98 7.48
CA LEU A 227 15.46 -1.18 6.62
C LEU A 227 14.26 -0.59 7.40
N ALA A 228 13.70 -1.35 8.35
CA ALA A 228 12.61 -0.87 9.20
C ALA A 228 13.04 0.32 10.07
N SER A 229 14.26 0.31 10.60
CA SER A 229 14.78 1.38 11.45
C SER A 229 15.43 2.53 10.68
N GLY A 230 16.01 2.26 9.51
CA GLY A 230 16.76 3.23 8.68
C GLY A 230 16.00 3.77 7.47
N GLY A 231 14.75 3.38 7.25
CA GLY A 231 13.93 3.84 6.15
C GLY A 231 13.57 5.33 6.25
N ILE A 232 13.15 5.92 5.14
CA ILE A 232 12.64 7.31 5.13
C ILE A 232 11.28 7.39 5.84
N SER A 233 10.92 8.60 6.33
CA SER A 233 9.64 8.81 7.01
C SER A 233 8.44 8.55 6.10
N ALA A 234 7.37 7.98 6.68
CA ALA A 234 6.08 7.83 6.03
C ALA A 234 5.49 9.18 5.56
N ASP A 235 5.85 10.28 6.19
CA ASP A 235 5.39 11.63 5.82
C ASP A 235 5.85 12.04 4.42
N ILE A 236 7.03 11.59 3.98
CA ILE A 236 7.52 11.86 2.62
C ILE A 236 6.62 11.15 1.58
N VAL A 237 6.15 9.95 1.90
CA VAL A 237 5.20 9.23 1.06
C VAL A 237 3.83 9.91 1.09
N ALA A 238 3.38 10.37 2.27
CA ALA A 238 2.14 11.12 2.41
C ALA A 238 2.13 12.41 1.57
N GLN A 239 3.25 13.11 1.47
CA GLN A 239 3.40 14.27 0.57
C GLN A 239 3.23 13.87 -0.91
N ALA A 240 3.74 12.72 -1.33
CA ALA A 240 3.51 12.22 -2.68
C ALA A 240 2.04 11.86 -2.93
N VAL A 241 1.35 11.29 -1.93
CA VAL A 241 -0.11 11.04 -1.98
C VAL A 241 -0.87 12.36 -2.16
N VAL A 242 -0.57 13.38 -1.34
CA VAL A 242 -1.18 14.71 -1.45
C VAL A 242 -0.95 15.30 -2.84
N HIS A 243 0.29 15.23 -3.36
CA HIS A 243 0.59 15.73 -4.71
C HIS A 243 -0.21 14.97 -5.78
N ALA A 244 -0.31 13.65 -5.70
CA ALA A 244 -1.11 12.85 -6.63
C ALA A 244 -2.61 13.22 -6.61
N LEU A 245 -3.13 13.54 -5.42
CA LEU A 245 -4.51 13.97 -5.25
C LEU A 245 -4.76 15.42 -5.68
N THR A 246 -3.78 16.34 -5.58
CA THR A 246 -4.03 17.79 -5.70
C THR A 246 -3.40 18.45 -6.92
N ALA A 247 -2.36 17.85 -7.50
CA ALA A 247 -1.67 18.46 -8.64
C ALA A 247 -2.61 18.63 -9.85
N LYS A 248 -2.48 19.74 -10.57
CA LYS A 248 -3.26 19.99 -11.80
C LYS A 248 -3.06 18.88 -12.84
N GLN A 249 -1.85 18.36 -12.93
CA GLN A 249 -1.48 17.20 -13.77
C GLN A 249 -0.70 16.21 -12.89
N PRO A 250 -1.36 15.22 -12.26
CA PRO A 250 -0.68 14.24 -11.44
C PRO A 250 0.20 13.34 -12.31
N LYS A 251 1.35 12.93 -11.76
CA LYS A 251 2.18 11.91 -12.39
C LYS A 251 1.46 10.57 -12.35
N THR A 252 1.71 9.73 -13.33
CA THR A 252 1.19 8.35 -13.31
C THR A 252 1.91 7.49 -12.28
N ARG A 253 3.22 7.78 -12.01
CA ARG A 253 4.09 7.08 -11.06
C ARG A 253 4.89 8.04 -10.21
N TYR A 254 5.01 7.72 -8.93
CA TYR A 254 5.77 8.47 -7.93
C TYR A 254 6.78 7.57 -7.23
N LEU A 255 8.03 7.55 -7.72
CA LEU A 255 9.14 6.89 -7.02
C LEU A 255 9.55 7.72 -5.80
N VAL A 256 9.40 7.15 -4.61
CA VAL A 256 9.67 7.83 -3.33
C VAL A 256 10.83 7.14 -2.62
N GLY A 257 11.91 7.87 -2.40
CA GLY A 257 13.19 7.38 -1.91
C GLY A 257 14.26 7.32 -2.99
N GLN A 258 15.53 7.47 -2.59
CA GLN A 258 16.65 7.38 -3.54
C GLN A 258 16.87 5.93 -3.99
N ASP A 259 16.67 4.99 -3.08
CA ASP A 259 16.70 3.56 -3.31
C ASP A 259 15.66 3.12 -4.36
N ALA A 260 14.42 3.63 -4.25
CA ALA A 260 13.37 3.37 -5.25
C ALA A 260 13.76 3.90 -6.64
N LYS A 261 14.27 5.13 -6.70
CA LYS A 261 14.71 5.73 -7.96
C LYS A 261 15.86 4.96 -8.60
N LEU A 262 16.87 4.62 -7.80
CA LEU A 262 18.02 3.84 -8.26
C LEU A 262 17.59 2.44 -8.71
N GLY A 263 16.81 1.73 -7.91
CA GLY A 263 16.30 0.40 -8.23
C GLY A 263 15.50 0.36 -9.54
N ALA A 264 14.61 1.35 -9.75
CA ALA A 264 13.85 1.46 -10.98
C ALA A 264 14.74 1.70 -12.22
N VAL A 265 15.75 2.55 -12.10
CA VAL A 265 16.71 2.80 -13.18
C VAL A 265 17.54 1.56 -13.48
N LEU A 266 18.11 0.92 -12.45
CA LEU A 266 18.93 -0.28 -12.61
C LEU A 266 18.13 -1.41 -13.28
N LYS A 267 16.89 -1.65 -12.83
CA LYS A 267 16.03 -2.68 -13.44
C LYS A 267 15.71 -2.39 -14.90
N HIS A 268 15.60 -1.12 -15.28
CA HIS A 268 15.30 -0.73 -16.66
C HIS A 268 16.49 -0.88 -17.61
N ILE A 269 17.71 -0.62 -17.15
CA ILE A 269 18.90 -0.56 -18.02
C ILE A 269 19.78 -1.82 -17.99
N LEU A 270 19.69 -2.62 -16.92
CA LEU A 270 20.57 -3.80 -16.75
C LEU A 270 19.90 -5.06 -17.29
N PRO A 271 20.69 -5.96 -17.92
CA PRO A 271 20.25 -7.33 -18.18
C PRO A 271 19.93 -8.05 -16.86
N ASP A 272 18.94 -8.95 -16.86
CA ASP A 272 18.45 -9.64 -15.67
C ASP A 272 19.55 -10.26 -14.83
N LYS A 273 20.50 -11.01 -15.44
CA LYS A 273 21.62 -11.66 -14.71
C LYS A 273 22.50 -10.67 -13.94
N LEU A 274 22.69 -9.45 -14.48
CA LEU A 274 23.51 -8.43 -13.81
C LEU A 274 22.70 -7.75 -12.70
N HIS A 275 21.44 -7.48 -12.95
CA HIS A 275 20.51 -6.97 -11.93
C HIS A 275 20.41 -7.95 -10.75
N ASP A 276 20.23 -9.25 -11.00
CA ASP A 276 20.15 -10.29 -9.96
C ASP A 276 21.41 -10.32 -9.09
N ARG A 277 22.61 -10.26 -9.71
CA ARG A 277 23.87 -10.19 -8.95
C ARG A 277 23.94 -8.96 -8.03
N ILE A 278 23.48 -7.81 -8.50
CA ILE A 278 23.47 -6.57 -7.69
C ILE A 278 22.49 -6.72 -6.54
N ILE A 279 21.29 -7.26 -6.77
CA ILE A 279 20.32 -7.48 -5.73
C ILE A 279 20.85 -8.47 -4.68
N LEU A 280 21.35 -9.63 -5.09
CA LEU A 280 21.94 -10.63 -4.19
C LEU A 280 23.07 -10.03 -3.37
N TYR A 281 24.02 -9.38 -4.01
CA TYR A 281 25.12 -8.70 -3.31
C TYR A 281 24.62 -7.63 -2.31
N SER A 282 23.65 -6.83 -2.71
CA SER A 282 23.05 -5.80 -1.82
C SER A 282 22.33 -6.41 -0.61
N MET A 283 21.83 -7.63 -0.74
CA MET A 283 21.17 -8.39 0.32
C MET A 283 22.17 -9.16 1.21
N GLY A 284 23.41 -9.33 0.77
CA GLY A 284 24.43 -10.12 1.45
C GLY A 284 24.34 -11.64 1.17
N LEU A 285 23.79 -11.98 0.01
CA LEU A 285 23.56 -13.35 -0.48
C LEU A 285 24.54 -13.73 -1.60
#